data_799724a2e0075a8588b321e25fac7591
#
_entry.id   799724a2e0075a8588b321e25fac7591
#
_cell.length_a   1.000
_cell.length_b   1.000
_cell.length_c   1.000
_cell.angle_alpha   90.00
_cell.angle_beta   90.00
_cell.angle_gamma   90.00
#
_symmetry.space_group_name_H-M   'P 1'
#
loop_
_entity.id
_entity.type
_entity.pdbx_description
1 polymer ?
#
loop_
_entity_poly.entity_id
_entity_poly.type
_entity_poly.pdbx_seq_one_letter_code
_entity_poly.pdbx_strand_id
1 'polypeptide(L)'
;MKPRFAAGCILTGAVFALSGCATTAPPKQFRTFFVPPAPQGAPYASPAFIEAPNLVLDSYGNETPNLASSLPSLSRPSDVDFLIKKADDRLAAGKRAVQEGRTEDARKEFNRVLEVLLTASDKLPERARLERHIDELIEQIYRYDVDQMDAAQPDEEVRFEKSTIEEILQMTFPIDPSLRHKVQEQIRVTASQLPLEQNDAVVSYINYFSSPRGKKILAYGLRRSGRYKAMIEKTLREEGVPEELIFLAQAESGFVPRALSRAMCVGVWQFALFRGKEYGLNKTASTDDRMDPELATRAAARHLHDLYNHFGDWNLAMAAYNCGPGCVDRAIQRTGFADYWQLRRLNVLPKETANYVPAILAMTIISKNAKDYGLDDLDMEQPLEYDTIELQSSTHMALIADAMDRPLAELKELNPSVLRSVAPAGTALHVPKGMVPMVQAAFEAVPANRRDAWRIHKVDEEDTFVSLARRYNTTPALVSSANHDALPVAGSLVVIPASYPGDRIPVRTAVRTRVGSTSSTTGTKKSAVNASRVKPRTRAAAPRAKTPSKASAAPPAKTPNKASSSKGATGRAG
;
A
#
# COMPACT_ATOMS: atom_id res chain seq x y z
N MET A 1 -61.56 14.64 -47.69
CA MET A 1 -62.87 14.23 -47.20
C MET A 1 -62.75 13.93 -45.71
N LYS A 2 -63.30 14.85 -44.88
CA LYS A 2 -63.70 14.60 -43.47
C LYS A 2 -65.01 13.80 -43.49
N PRO A 3 -65.47 13.12 -42.43
CA PRO A 3 -65.69 13.60 -41.06
C PRO A 3 -65.43 12.58 -39.93
N ARG A 4 -65.13 13.01 -38.69
CA ARG A 4 -66.00 13.24 -37.51
C ARG A 4 -66.64 12.02 -36.87
N PHE A 5 -66.36 11.77 -35.55
CA PHE A 5 -67.19 11.86 -34.31
C PHE A 5 -66.37 11.20 -33.16
N ALA A 6 -65.95 11.77 -32.05
CA ALA A 6 -66.64 12.30 -30.89
C ALA A 6 -67.47 11.27 -30.10
N ALA A 7 -66.99 10.92 -28.91
CA ALA A 7 -67.67 10.54 -27.65
C ALA A 7 -66.57 10.01 -26.69
N GLY A 8 -66.22 10.54 -25.57
CA GLY A 8 -67.03 11.07 -24.50
C GLY A 8 -67.38 9.98 -23.49
N CYS A 9 -66.47 9.64 -22.54
CA CYS A 9 -66.92 9.02 -21.30
C CYS A 9 -65.97 9.42 -20.14
N ILE A 10 -66.54 10.27 -19.34
CA ILE A 10 -66.14 10.59 -17.96
C ILE A 10 -66.40 9.36 -17.11
N LEU A 11 -65.44 8.87 -16.39
CA LEU A 11 -65.68 8.04 -15.20
C LEU A 11 -64.75 8.48 -14.05
N THR A 12 -65.41 9.11 -13.15
CA THR A 12 -65.00 9.41 -11.76
C THR A 12 -64.69 8.12 -11.03
N GLY A 13 -63.69 8.15 -10.16
CA GLY A 13 -63.77 7.25 -9.03
C GLY A 13 -62.46 6.78 -8.43
N ALA A 14 -62.27 7.23 -7.25
CA ALA A 14 -61.55 6.63 -6.13
C ALA A 14 -60.03 6.82 -6.03
N VAL A 15 -59.69 7.88 -5.36
CA VAL A 15 -58.45 8.04 -4.57
C VAL A 15 -58.47 7.00 -3.44
N PHE A 16 -57.67 5.97 -3.56
CA PHE A 16 -57.26 5.14 -2.43
C PHE A 16 -55.92 5.68 -1.93
N ALA A 17 -56.00 6.49 -0.84
CA ALA A 17 -54.88 6.85 -0.04
C ALA A 17 -54.45 5.59 0.74
N LEU A 18 -53.41 4.89 0.27
CA LEU A 18 -52.64 3.94 1.07
C LEU A 18 -51.57 4.73 1.81
N SER A 19 -51.92 5.10 3.05
CA SER A 19 -50.97 5.58 4.04
C SER A 19 -50.02 4.43 4.38
N GLY A 20 -48.93 4.31 3.63
CA GLY A 20 -47.78 3.54 4.03
C GLY A 20 -47.01 4.33 5.08
N CYS A 21 -47.17 3.96 6.38
CA CYS A 21 -46.27 4.41 7.41
C CYS A 21 -44.88 3.86 7.15
N ALA A 22 -44.09 4.61 6.37
CA ALA A 22 -42.64 4.47 6.40
C ALA A 22 -42.21 5.07 7.74
N THR A 23 -41.98 4.25 8.73
CA THR A 23 -41.23 4.63 9.92
C THR A 23 -39.81 4.87 9.51
N THR A 24 -39.53 6.09 9.04
CA THR A 24 -38.17 6.61 8.97
C THR A 24 -37.72 6.76 10.43
N ALA A 25 -36.88 5.85 10.89
CA ALA A 25 -36.16 6.06 12.12
C ALA A 25 -35.46 7.41 12.04
N PRO A 26 -35.61 8.32 13.00
CA PRO A 26 -34.88 9.58 12.97
C PRO A 26 -33.40 9.28 13.02
N PRO A 27 -32.57 10.07 12.31
CA PRO A 27 -31.13 9.93 12.41
C PRO A 27 -30.77 10.01 13.89
N LYS A 28 -29.93 9.09 14.36
CA LYS A 28 -29.39 9.11 15.72
C LYS A 28 -28.61 10.41 15.86
N GLN A 29 -29.28 11.44 16.35
CA GLN A 29 -28.62 12.65 16.83
C GLN A 29 -27.68 12.22 17.95
N PHE A 30 -26.38 12.39 17.74
CA PHE A 30 -25.41 12.35 18.81
C PHE A 30 -25.90 13.33 19.90
N ARG A 31 -26.26 12.81 21.04
CA ARG A 31 -26.49 13.62 22.23
C ARG A 31 -25.14 14.23 22.57
N THR A 32 -24.96 15.50 22.21
CA THR A 32 -23.99 16.33 22.90
C THR A 32 -24.27 16.16 24.38
N PHE A 33 -23.30 15.64 25.09
CA PHE A 33 -23.39 15.59 26.56
C PHE A 33 -23.42 17.04 27.01
N PHE A 34 -24.61 17.49 27.33
CA PHE A 34 -24.83 18.74 28.05
C PHE A 34 -24.18 18.57 29.42
N VAL A 35 -23.04 19.21 29.61
CA VAL A 35 -22.57 19.51 30.97
C VAL A 35 -23.62 20.48 31.54
N PRO A 36 -24.34 20.13 32.61
CA PRO A 36 -25.26 21.06 33.20
C PRO A 36 -24.50 22.33 33.58
N PRO A 37 -25.06 23.53 33.36
CA PRO A 37 -24.42 24.77 33.81
C PRO A 37 -24.18 24.67 35.32
N ALA A 38 -22.98 25.06 35.73
CA ALA A 38 -22.62 25.15 37.13
C ALA A 38 -23.70 25.95 37.89
N PRO A 39 -24.14 25.52 39.07
CA PRO A 39 -25.13 26.25 39.86
C PRO A 39 -24.60 27.66 40.16
N GLN A 40 -25.32 28.67 39.71
CA GLN A 40 -25.05 30.04 40.07
C GLN A 40 -25.42 30.25 41.52
N GLY A 41 -24.48 30.64 42.34
CA GLY A 41 -24.76 31.19 43.64
C GLY A 41 -24.29 30.37 44.87
N ALA A 42 -22.98 30.31 45.06
CA ALA A 42 -22.42 30.24 46.39
C ALA A 42 -21.34 31.34 46.52
N PRO A 43 -21.34 32.13 47.58
CA PRO A 43 -20.35 33.18 47.78
C PRO A 43 -18.96 32.53 47.95
N TYR A 44 -17.97 33.09 47.26
CA TYR A 44 -16.57 32.74 47.41
C TYR A 44 -16.18 32.88 48.89
N ALA A 45 -16.00 31.75 49.57
CA ALA A 45 -15.26 31.74 50.81
C ALA A 45 -13.77 31.85 50.46
N SER A 46 -13.11 32.84 51.01
CA SER A 46 -11.63 33.00 50.90
C SER A 46 -10.96 31.72 51.34
N PRO A 47 -9.87 31.30 50.66
CA PRO A 47 -9.13 30.13 51.09
C PRO A 47 -8.54 30.41 52.47
N ALA A 48 -9.00 29.66 53.46
CA ALA A 48 -8.37 29.61 54.78
C ALA A 48 -6.94 29.11 54.56
N PHE A 49 -5.98 29.88 55.07
CA PHE A 49 -4.59 29.45 55.19
C PHE A 49 -4.59 28.14 55.95
N ILE A 50 -4.23 27.05 55.30
CA ILE A 50 -3.94 25.79 55.97
C ILE A 50 -2.48 25.92 56.41
N GLU A 51 -2.27 26.15 57.69
CA GLU A 51 -0.96 26.06 58.35
C GLU A 51 -0.41 24.65 58.11
N ALA A 52 0.83 24.58 57.65
CA ALA A 52 1.54 23.31 57.49
C ALA A 52 1.63 22.60 58.87
N PRO A 53 1.33 21.30 58.95
CA PRO A 53 1.46 20.57 60.19
C PRO A 53 2.89 20.60 60.69
N ASN A 54 3.08 21.01 61.95
CA ASN A 54 4.38 20.94 62.66
C ASN A 54 4.81 19.48 62.74
N LEU A 55 5.89 19.15 62.02
CA LEU A 55 6.57 17.87 62.17
C LEU A 55 7.26 17.87 63.54
N VAL A 56 6.68 17.25 64.51
CA VAL A 56 7.34 16.88 65.75
C VAL A 56 8.31 15.75 65.42
N LEU A 57 9.60 16.06 65.48
CA LEU A 57 10.67 15.07 65.45
C LEU A 57 10.64 14.29 66.75
N ASP A 58 9.92 13.19 66.81
CA ASP A 58 10.06 12.21 67.87
C ASP A 58 11.15 11.21 67.57
N SER A 59 12.00 11.07 68.53
CA SER A 59 13.24 10.36 68.63
C SER A 59 13.11 8.86 68.28
N TYR A 60 14.12 8.43 67.57
CA TYR A 60 14.70 7.09 67.41
C TYR A 60 14.16 6.01 68.30
N GLY A 61 13.25 5.19 67.76
CA GLY A 61 13.01 3.83 68.19
C GLY A 61 13.55 2.85 67.17
N ASN A 62 14.38 1.94 67.59
CA ASN A 62 14.95 0.87 66.81
C ASN A 62 13.85 0.01 66.16
N GLU A 63 13.55 0.27 64.90
CA GLU A 63 12.80 -0.70 64.07
C GLU A 63 13.71 -1.16 62.93
N THR A 64 14.04 -2.44 62.96
CA THR A 64 14.67 -3.15 61.85
C THR A 64 13.79 -3.00 60.60
N PRO A 65 14.38 -2.64 59.41
CA PRO A 65 13.61 -2.53 58.18
C PRO A 65 13.00 -3.87 57.85
N ASN A 66 11.69 -3.92 57.82
CA ASN A 66 10.94 -5.10 57.37
C ASN A 66 11.12 -5.24 55.86
N LEU A 67 12.16 -5.95 55.43
CA LEU A 67 12.53 -6.23 54.05
C LEU A 67 11.50 -7.13 53.31
N ALA A 68 10.39 -7.49 53.96
CA ALA A 68 9.38 -8.37 53.40
C ALA A 68 8.23 -7.66 52.65
N SER A 69 8.23 -6.30 52.58
CA SER A 69 7.07 -5.59 52.00
C SER A 69 7.32 -4.92 50.64
N SER A 70 8.41 -5.25 49.96
CA SER A 70 8.69 -4.73 48.61
C SER A 70 9.06 -5.81 47.59
N LEU A 71 8.43 -6.97 47.66
CA LEU A 71 8.36 -7.81 46.48
C LEU A 71 7.35 -7.13 45.54
N PRO A 72 7.75 -6.73 44.32
CA PRO A 72 6.79 -6.28 43.34
C PRO A 72 5.77 -7.39 43.20
N SER A 73 4.50 -7.07 43.48
CA SER A 73 3.41 -8.01 43.17
C SER A 73 3.56 -8.36 41.70
N LEU A 74 3.89 -9.59 41.40
CA LEU A 74 3.86 -10.11 40.03
C LEU A 74 2.42 -9.89 39.57
N SER A 75 2.20 -8.82 38.79
CA SER A 75 0.90 -8.56 38.20
C SER A 75 0.52 -9.81 37.40
N ARG A 76 -0.67 -10.34 37.64
CA ARG A 76 -1.18 -11.46 36.83
C ARG A 76 -1.17 -11.03 35.37
N PRO A 77 -0.69 -11.89 34.45
CA PRO A 77 -0.73 -11.60 33.03
C PRO A 77 -2.16 -11.17 32.63
N SER A 78 -2.28 -10.07 31.92
CA SER A 78 -3.56 -9.62 31.39
C SER A 78 -4.00 -10.50 30.21
N ASP A 79 -5.26 -10.46 29.83
CA ASP A 79 -5.75 -11.14 28.62
C ASP A 79 -4.97 -10.67 27.38
N VAL A 80 -4.52 -9.41 27.36
CA VAL A 80 -3.67 -8.85 26.31
C VAL A 80 -2.29 -9.49 26.30
N ASP A 81 -1.68 -9.74 27.46
CA ASP A 81 -0.38 -10.43 27.54
C ASP A 81 -0.47 -11.86 27.01
N PHE A 82 -1.60 -12.54 27.22
CA PHE A 82 -1.87 -13.85 26.63
C PHE A 82 -1.99 -13.80 25.11
N LEU A 83 -2.68 -12.80 24.56
CA LEU A 83 -2.85 -12.64 23.13
C LEU A 83 -1.53 -12.23 22.45
N ILE A 84 -0.76 -11.32 23.07
CA ILE A 84 0.59 -10.95 22.62
C ILE A 84 1.48 -12.19 22.56
N LYS A 85 1.55 -12.97 23.63
CA LYS A 85 2.33 -14.21 23.65
C LYS A 85 1.88 -15.19 22.58
N LYS A 86 0.58 -15.34 22.38
CA LYS A 86 0.04 -16.22 21.32
C LYS A 86 0.48 -15.76 19.94
N ALA A 87 0.50 -14.45 19.68
CA ALA A 87 0.98 -13.89 18.42
C ALA A 87 2.49 -14.12 18.23
N ASP A 88 3.30 -13.90 19.26
CA ASP A 88 4.74 -14.17 19.25
C ASP A 88 5.07 -15.63 18.99
N ASP A 89 4.34 -16.57 19.63
CA ASP A 89 4.51 -18.00 19.44
C ASP A 89 4.20 -18.40 17.97
N ARG A 90 3.19 -17.77 17.35
CA ARG A 90 2.84 -17.99 15.93
C ARG A 90 3.91 -17.43 15.00
N LEU A 91 4.41 -16.23 15.28
CA LEU A 91 5.52 -15.66 14.52
C LEU A 91 6.76 -16.56 14.60
N ALA A 92 7.12 -17.04 15.79
CA ALA A 92 8.26 -17.93 15.98
C ALA A 92 8.08 -19.27 15.24
N ALA A 93 6.86 -19.82 15.20
CA ALA A 93 6.53 -21.01 14.42
C ALA A 93 6.67 -20.77 12.91
N GLY A 94 6.18 -19.61 12.42
CA GLY A 94 6.34 -19.21 11.02
C GLY A 94 7.82 -19.07 10.63
N LYS A 95 8.63 -18.39 11.46
CA LYS A 95 10.08 -18.24 11.24
C LYS A 95 10.80 -19.60 11.16
N ARG A 96 10.46 -20.54 12.03
CA ARG A 96 11.03 -21.90 11.98
C ARG A 96 10.62 -22.64 10.70
N ALA A 97 9.36 -22.54 10.30
CA ALA A 97 8.89 -23.16 9.07
C ALA A 97 9.61 -22.59 7.83
N VAL A 98 9.93 -21.29 7.82
CA VAL A 98 10.76 -20.65 6.79
C VAL A 98 12.16 -21.28 6.75
N GLN A 99 12.83 -21.39 7.90
CA GLN A 99 14.18 -21.96 8.00
C GLN A 99 14.23 -23.44 7.56
N GLU A 100 13.13 -24.14 7.72
CA GLU A 100 12.97 -25.55 7.30
C GLU A 100 12.47 -25.68 5.85
N GLY A 101 12.31 -24.56 5.11
CA GLY A 101 11.84 -24.57 3.72
C GLY A 101 10.37 -24.90 3.54
N ARG A 102 9.57 -24.91 4.63
CA ARG A 102 8.13 -25.20 4.62
C ARG A 102 7.30 -23.93 4.44
N THR A 103 7.39 -23.33 3.24
CA THR A 103 6.84 -22.00 2.93
C THR A 103 5.33 -21.91 3.17
N GLU A 104 4.57 -22.92 2.81
CA GLU A 104 3.11 -22.92 3.01
C GLU A 104 2.71 -23.00 4.50
N ASP A 105 3.47 -23.74 5.30
CA ASP A 105 3.23 -23.79 6.75
C ASP A 105 3.63 -22.47 7.42
N ALA A 106 4.72 -21.85 6.94
CA ALA A 106 5.12 -20.52 7.39
C ALA A 106 4.01 -19.48 7.15
N ARG A 107 3.41 -19.47 5.96
CA ARG A 107 2.29 -18.58 5.62
C ARG A 107 1.07 -18.81 6.51
N LYS A 108 0.73 -20.08 6.78
CA LYS A 108 -0.38 -20.39 7.69
C LYS A 108 -0.12 -19.84 9.09
N GLU A 109 1.10 -20.01 9.61
CA GLU A 109 1.43 -19.49 10.95
C GLU A 109 1.47 -17.95 10.96
N PHE A 110 1.98 -17.31 9.92
CA PHE A 110 1.94 -15.85 9.80
C PHE A 110 0.52 -15.29 9.69
N ASN A 111 -0.37 -15.95 8.94
CA ASN A 111 -1.79 -15.56 8.90
C ASN A 111 -2.47 -15.70 10.28
N ARG A 112 -2.06 -16.70 11.09
CA ARG A 112 -2.59 -16.87 12.44
C ARG A 112 -2.14 -15.78 13.42
N VAL A 113 -1.04 -15.05 13.15
CA VAL A 113 -0.70 -13.83 13.91
C VAL A 113 -1.80 -12.78 13.73
N LEU A 114 -2.25 -12.58 12.48
CA LEU A 114 -3.33 -11.64 12.17
C LEU A 114 -4.67 -12.08 12.78
N GLU A 115 -4.95 -13.39 12.79
CA GLU A 115 -6.18 -13.93 13.40
C GLU A 115 -6.28 -13.63 14.90
N VAL A 116 -5.15 -13.50 15.60
CA VAL A 116 -5.15 -13.14 17.03
C VAL A 116 -5.75 -11.75 17.23
N LEU A 117 -5.43 -10.78 16.38
CA LEU A 117 -6.02 -9.44 16.43
C LEU A 117 -7.48 -9.44 16.02
N LEU A 118 -7.80 -10.12 14.89
CA LEU A 118 -9.16 -10.14 14.34
C LEU A 118 -10.16 -10.87 15.26
N THR A 119 -9.70 -11.82 16.08
CA THR A 119 -10.54 -12.55 17.04
C THR A 119 -10.60 -11.89 18.43
N ALA A 120 -9.76 -10.88 18.68
CA ALA A 120 -9.76 -10.16 19.95
C ALA A 120 -11.00 -9.27 20.07
N SER A 121 -11.64 -9.30 21.26
CA SER A 121 -12.82 -8.47 21.53
C SER A 121 -12.49 -6.97 21.42
N ASP A 122 -13.41 -6.20 20.81
CA ASP A 122 -13.28 -4.73 20.73
C ASP A 122 -13.32 -4.05 22.10
N LYS A 123 -13.88 -4.73 23.10
CA LYS A 123 -13.96 -4.27 24.49
C LYS A 123 -12.78 -4.70 25.35
N LEU A 124 -11.74 -5.29 24.75
CA LEU A 124 -10.57 -5.78 25.48
C LEU A 124 -9.81 -4.61 26.14
N PRO A 125 -9.60 -4.62 27.46
CA PRO A 125 -8.70 -3.65 28.08
C PRO A 125 -7.33 -3.68 27.43
N GLU A 126 -6.68 -2.53 27.22
CA GLU A 126 -5.37 -2.41 26.57
C GLU A 126 -5.29 -2.93 25.11
N ARG A 127 -6.42 -3.06 24.38
CA ARG A 127 -6.44 -3.47 22.97
C ARG A 127 -5.40 -2.71 22.12
N ALA A 128 -5.20 -1.43 22.36
CA ALA A 128 -4.20 -0.61 21.66
C ALA A 128 -2.74 -1.09 21.87
N ARG A 129 -2.46 -1.81 22.96
CA ARG A 129 -1.15 -2.44 23.18
C ARG A 129 -1.00 -3.69 22.31
N LEU A 130 -2.07 -4.49 22.20
CA LEU A 130 -2.12 -5.64 21.30
C LEU A 130 -1.97 -5.21 19.84
N GLU A 131 -2.69 -4.18 19.41
CA GLU A 131 -2.64 -3.64 18.04
C GLU A 131 -1.20 -3.21 17.69
N ARG A 132 -0.56 -2.40 18.52
CA ARG A 132 0.83 -1.97 18.28
C ARG A 132 1.81 -3.14 18.20
N HIS A 133 1.66 -4.12 19.09
CA HIS A 133 2.54 -5.28 19.08
C HIS A 133 2.33 -6.13 17.81
N ILE A 134 1.10 -6.33 17.38
CA ILE A 134 0.79 -7.04 16.13
C ILE A 134 1.31 -6.27 14.92
N ASP A 135 1.25 -4.93 14.91
CA ASP A 135 1.85 -4.12 13.85
C ASP A 135 3.37 -4.37 13.75
N GLU A 136 4.09 -4.44 14.90
CA GLU A 136 5.51 -4.80 14.94
C GLU A 136 5.77 -6.22 14.39
N LEU A 137 4.88 -7.18 14.70
CA LEU A 137 4.98 -8.53 14.19
C LEU A 137 4.70 -8.62 12.69
N ILE A 138 3.74 -7.84 12.20
CA ILE A 138 3.42 -7.73 10.76
C ILE A 138 4.63 -7.20 9.99
N GLU A 139 5.34 -6.19 10.50
CA GLU A 139 6.56 -5.70 9.89
C GLU A 139 7.63 -6.80 9.79
N GLN A 140 7.77 -7.62 10.85
CA GLN A 140 8.70 -8.74 10.83
C GLN A 140 8.29 -9.83 9.82
N ILE A 141 7.00 -10.18 9.75
CA ILE A 141 6.46 -11.16 8.80
C ILE A 141 6.72 -10.73 7.37
N TYR A 142 6.51 -9.44 7.09
CA TYR A 142 6.70 -8.90 5.75
C TYR A 142 8.15 -8.98 5.28
N ARG A 143 9.12 -8.74 6.17
CA ARG A 143 10.55 -8.92 5.84
C ARG A 143 10.86 -10.35 5.41
N TYR A 144 10.25 -11.34 6.04
CA TYR A 144 10.41 -12.75 5.64
C TYR A 144 9.74 -13.05 4.29
N ASP A 145 8.60 -12.41 3.99
CA ASP A 145 7.91 -12.59 2.71
C ASP A 145 8.68 -11.91 1.56
N VAL A 146 9.28 -10.73 1.80
CA VAL A 146 10.10 -10.02 0.82
C VAL A 146 11.43 -10.74 0.58
N ASP A 147 12.15 -11.13 1.63
CA ASP A 147 13.42 -11.84 1.53
C ASP A 147 13.27 -13.18 0.80
N GLN A 148 12.11 -13.83 0.90
CA GLN A 148 11.81 -15.07 0.17
C GLN A 148 11.36 -14.87 -1.27
N MET A 149 10.72 -13.73 -1.58
CA MET A 149 10.48 -13.33 -2.96
C MET A 149 11.78 -13.03 -3.68
N ASP A 150 12.75 -12.40 -3.01
CA ASP A 150 14.08 -12.11 -3.54
C ASP A 150 14.92 -13.39 -3.74
N ALA A 151 14.80 -14.37 -2.86
CA ALA A 151 15.54 -15.64 -2.97
C ALA A 151 15.02 -16.57 -4.07
N ALA A 152 13.79 -16.37 -4.54
CA ALA A 152 13.13 -17.26 -5.51
C ALA A 152 13.31 -16.84 -6.98
N GLN A 153 13.62 -15.57 -7.26
CA GLN A 153 13.81 -15.07 -8.64
C GLN A 153 14.71 -13.82 -8.67
N PRO A 154 15.99 -13.96 -9.08
CA PRO A 154 16.92 -12.81 -9.15
C PRO A 154 16.61 -11.80 -10.27
N ASP A 155 15.72 -12.10 -11.21
CA ASP A 155 15.55 -11.29 -12.43
C ASP A 155 14.25 -10.46 -12.50
N GLU A 156 13.33 -10.56 -11.54
CA GLU A 156 12.11 -9.75 -11.50
C GLU A 156 11.83 -9.17 -10.11
N GLU A 157 12.65 -8.22 -9.70
CA GLU A 157 12.33 -7.38 -8.55
C GLU A 157 11.08 -6.53 -8.84
N VAL A 158 10.02 -6.74 -8.07
CA VAL A 158 8.96 -5.74 -7.94
C VAL A 158 9.60 -4.52 -7.29
N ARG A 159 9.93 -3.51 -8.07
CA ARG A 159 10.50 -2.27 -7.55
C ARG A 159 9.41 -1.49 -6.83
N PHE A 160 9.52 -1.42 -5.52
CA PHE A 160 8.71 -0.53 -4.71
C PHE A 160 9.30 0.88 -4.73
N GLU A 161 8.42 1.87 -4.82
CA GLU A 161 8.80 3.27 -4.70
C GLU A 161 8.57 3.73 -3.26
N LYS A 162 9.56 4.43 -2.68
CA LYS A 162 9.42 4.97 -1.33
C LYS A 162 8.43 6.14 -1.34
N SER A 163 7.47 6.14 -0.40
CA SER A 163 6.62 7.31 -0.17
C SER A 163 7.46 8.50 0.29
N THR A 164 7.38 9.62 -0.45
CA THR A 164 8.14 10.85 -0.14
C THR A 164 7.43 11.75 0.85
N ILE A 165 6.15 11.58 1.05
CA ILE A 165 5.30 12.45 1.88
C ILE A 165 5.47 12.19 3.37
N GLU A 166 5.74 10.96 3.80
CA GLU A 166 5.97 10.64 5.21
C GLU A 166 7.03 11.55 5.87
N GLU A 167 8.13 11.84 5.14
CA GLU A 167 9.17 12.72 5.65
C GLU A 167 8.67 14.16 5.80
N ILE A 168 7.82 14.63 4.87
CA ILE A 168 7.24 15.98 4.87
C ILE A 168 6.30 16.17 6.06
N LEU A 169 5.49 15.16 6.39
CA LEU A 169 4.55 15.20 7.51
C LEU A 169 5.27 15.24 8.88
N GLN A 170 6.53 14.81 8.94
CA GLN A 170 7.36 14.95 10.15
C GLN A 170 8.03 16.33 10.29
N MET A 171 7.93 17.19 9.27
CA MET A 171 8.57 18.51 9.27
C MET A 171 7.64 19.59 9.83
N THR A 172 8.22 20.74 10.13
CA THR A 172 7.51 21.97 10.50
C THR A 172 7.98 23.06 9.53
N PHE A 173 7.05 23.78 8.96
CA PHE A 173 7.36 24.80 7.98
C PHE A 173 7.08 26.21 8.52
N PRO A 174 7.82 27.22 8.08
CA PRO A 174 7.55 28.61 8.44
C PRO A 174 6.21 29.07 7.85
N ILE A 175 5.58 29.98 8.55
CA ILE A 175 4.35 30.63 8.09
C ILE A 175 4.74 31.93 7.37
N ASP A 176 4.25 32.10 6.14
CA ASP A 176 4.29 33.40 5.48
C ASP A 176 2.98 34.14 5.75
N PRO A 177 2.98 35.20 6.58
CA PRO A 177 1.78 35.94 6.92
C PRO A 177 1.09 36.59 5.70
N SER A 178 1.84 36.89 4.64
CA SER A 178 1.31 37.51 3.42
C SER A 178 0.32 36.57 2.68
N LEU A 179 0.47 35.26 2.85
CA LEU A 179 -0.42 34.27 2.24
C LEU A 179 -1.80 34.18 2.91
N ARG A 180 -1.96 34.66 4.15
CA ARG A 180 -3.23 34.50 4.89
C ARG A 180 -4.41 35.14 4.16
N HIS A 181 -4.27 36.38 3.74
CA HIS A 181 -5.34 37.08 3.02
C HIS A 181 -5.67 36.38 1.70
N LYS A 182 -4.66 36.03 0.91
CA LYS A 182 -4.83 35.30 -0.35
C LYS A 182 -5.58 33.98 -0.12
N VAL A 183 -5.16 33.18 0.85
CA VAL A 183 -5.78 31.87 1.17
C VAL A 183 -7.23 32.05 1.63
N GLN A 184 -7.51 33.07 2.44
CA GLN A 184 -8.87 33.35 2.89
C GLN A 184 -9.80 33.70 1.72
N GLU A 185 -9.35 34.54 0.78
CA GLU A 185 -10.11 34.87 -0.41
C GLU A 185 -10.31 33.63 -1.31
N GLN A 186 -9.29 32.81 -1.47
CA GLN A 186 -9.39 31.57 -2.23
C GLN A 186 -10.43 30.62 -1.63
N ILE A 187 -10.40 30.39 -0.31
CA ILE A 187 -11.39 29.55 0.37
C ILE A 187 -12.80 30.09 0.18
N ARG A 188 -12.98 31.40 0.25
CA ARG A 188 -14.30 32.04 0.10
C ARG A 188 -14.95 31.79 -1.26
N VAL A 189 -14.15 31.68 -2.33
CA VAL A 189 -14.64 31.50 -3.70
C VAL A 189 -14.54 30.05 -4.20
N THR A 190 -13.84 29.19 -3.47
CA THR A 190 -13.64 27.79 -3.88
C THR A 190 -14.81 26.92 -3.44
N ALA A 191 -15.53 26.35 -4.40
CA ALA A 191 -16.52 25.31 -4.10
C ALA A 191 -15.81 24.04 -3.62
N SER A 192 -16.17 23.54 -2.45
CA SER A 192 -15.62 22.32 -1.85
C SER A 192 -16.66 21.62 -0.99
N GLN A 193 -16.68 20.29 -1.07
CA GLN A 193 -17.46 19.44 -0.16
C GLN A 193 -16.73 19.24 1.18
N LEU A 194 -15.39 19.39 1.19
CA LEU A 194 -14.61 19.42 2.41
C LEU A 194 -14.67 20.81 3.05
N PRO A 195 -14.76 20.92 4.39
CA PRO A 195 -14.61 22.18 5.09
C PRO A 195 -13.17 22.70 4.93
N LEU A 196 -12.98 23.69 4.05
CA LEU A 196 -11.69 24.35 3.89
C LEU A 196 -11.51 25.40 4.98
N GLU A 197 -10.37 25.36 5.66
CA GLU A 197 -10.06 26.26 6.76
C GLU A 197 -8.74 26.99 6.55
N GLN A 198 -8.72 28.27 6.92
CA GLN A 198 -7.51 29.06 6.96
C GLN A 198 -7.02 29.16 8.40
N ASN A 199 -5.93 28.45 8.69
CA ASN A 199 -5.20 28.54 9.94
C ASN A 199 -3.69 28.43 9.68
N ASP A 200 -2.89 28.66 10.72
CA ASP A 200 -1.43 28.71 10.60
C ASP A 200 -0.83 27.39 10.09
N ALA A 201 -1.43 26.26 10.43
CA ALA A 201 -0.97 24.97 9.98
C ALA A 201 -1.20 24.79 8.47
N VAL A 202 -2.38 25.12 7.97
CA VAL A 202 -2.69 25.04 6.54
C VAL A 202 -1.82 26.02 5.73
N VAL A 203 -1.68 27.27 6.22
CA VAL A 203 -0.85 28.29 5.56
C VAL A 203 0.61 27.87 5.51
N SER A 204 1.14 27.22 6.54
CA SER A 204 2.53 26.73 6.54
C SER A 204 2.78 25.65 5.47
N TYR A 205 1.82 24.76 5.24
CA TYR A 205 1.89 23.78 4.15
C TYR A 205 1.70 24.40 2.78
N ILE A 206 0.83 25.41 2.65
CA ILE A 206 0.70 26.19 1.40
C ILE A 206 2.03 26.89 1.08
N ASN A 207 2.69 27.50 2.08
CA ASN A 207 4.01 28.10 1.90
C ASN A 207 5.04 27.05 1.44
N TYR A 208 5.06 25.88 2.07
CA TYR A 208 5.96 24.80 1.68
C TYR A 208 5.70 24.32 0.23
N PHE A 209 4.46 24.00 -0.12
CA PHE A 209 4.12 23.54 -1.47
C PHE A 209 4.25 24.63 -2.55
N SER A 210 4.30 25.88 -2.16
CA SER A 210 4.64 26.99 -3.06
C SER A 210 6.14 27.15 -3.28
N SER A 211 6.98 26.57 -2.41
CA SER A 211 8.44 26.57 -2.58
C SER A 211 8.89 25.70 -3.77
N PRO A 212 10.07 25.95 -4.36
CA PRO A 212 10.54 25.17 -5.52
C PRO A 212 10.55 23.65 -5.30
N ARG A 213 10.93 23.20 -4.08
CA ARG A 213 10.96 21.78 -3.74
C ARG A 213 9.55 21.22 -3.52
N GLY A 214 8.73 21.90 -2.73
CA GLY A 214 7.37 21.46 -2.42
C GLY A 214 6.49 21.46 -3.67
N LYS A 215 6.59 22.51 -4.49
CA LYS A 215 5.87 22.63 -5.77
C LYS A 215 6.22 21.47 -6.72
N LYS A 216 7.50 21.10 -6.82
CA LYS A 216 7.93 19.96 -7.64
C LYS A 216 7.30 18.65 -7.19
N ILE A 217 7.26 18.39 -5.87
CA ILE A 217 6.66 17.18 -5.30
C ILE A 217 5.15 17.14 -5.59
N LEU A 218 4.46 18.25 -5.34
CA LEU A 218 3.03 18.36 -5.62
C LEU A 218 2.72 18.19 -7.11
N ALA A 219 3.49 18.85 -7.98
CA ALA A 219 3.32 18.79 -9.43
C ALA A 219 3.52 17.36 -9.98
N TYR A 220 4.49 16.60 -9.49
CA TYR A 220 4.68 15.22 -9.94
C TYR A 220 3.48 14.32 -9.62
N GLY A 221 2.93 14.45 -8.41
CA GLY A 221 1.74 13.69 -8.07
C GLY A 221 0.51 14.15 -8.85
N LEU A 222 0.31 15.46 -9.01
CA LEU A 222 -0.80 15.99 -9.81
C LEU A 222 -0.73 15.49 -11.27
N ARG A 223 0.45 15.50 -11.90
CA ARG A 223 0.61 14.95 -13.25
C ARG A 223 0.18 13.49 -13.31
N ARG A 224 0.67 12.67 -12.38
CA ARG A 224 0.32 11.24 -12.29
C ARG A 224 -1.15 11.02 -11.99
N SER A 225 -1.80 11.91 -11.24
CA SER A 225 -3.23 11.82 -10.94
C SER A 225 -4.08 11.78 -12.20
N GLY A 226 -3.62 12.35 -13.33
CA GLY A 226 -4.30 12.29 -14.61
C GLY A 226 -4.72 10.88 -15.03
N ARG A 227 -3.90 9.87 -14.70
CA ARG A 227 -4.20 8.45 -14.98
C ARG A 227 -5.44 7.94 -14.26
N TYR A 228 -5.68 8.43 -13.04
CA TYR A 228 -6.64 7.81 -12.11
C TYR A 228 -7.77 8.75 -11.72
N LYS A 229 -7.65 10.06 -11.97
CA LYS A 229 -8.54 11.10 -11.46
C LYS A 229 -10.01 10.80 -11.74
N ALA A 230 -10.35 10.54 -12.99
CA ALA A 230 -11.74 10.30 -13.38
C ALA A 230 -12.34 9.07 -12.66
N MET A 231 -11.57 7.98 -12.52
CA MET A 231 -11.96 6.76 -11.81
C MET A 231 -12.11 7.05 -10.31
N ILE A 232 -11.12 7.73 -9.68
CA ILE A 232 -11.14 8.02 -8.25
C ILE A 232 -12.33 8.92 -7.91
N GLU A 233 -12.51 10.05 -8.60
CA GLU A 233 -13.62 10.98 -8.35
C GLU A 233 -14.98 10.32 -8.53
N LYS A 234 -15.13 9.48 -9.56
CA LYS A 234 -16.35 8.69 -9.77
C LYS A 234 -16.61 7.76 -8.57
N THR A 235 -15.60 7.02 -8.13
CA THR A 235 -15.73 6.04 -7.03
C THR A 235 -16.02 6.74 -5.69
N LEU A 236 -15.34 7.85 -5.39
CA LEU A 236 -15.61 8.64 -4.18
C LEU A 236 -17.06 9.14 -4.17
N ARG A 237 -17.56 9.67 -5.30
CA ARG A 237 -18.94 10.12 -5.43
C ARG A 237 -19.96 8.99 -5.25
N GLU A 238 -19.70 7.82 -5.83
CA GLU A 238 -20.56 6.63 -5.70
C GLU A 238 -20.68 6.15 -4.24
N GLU A 239 -19.61 6.27 -3.47
CA GLU A 239 -19.58 5.88 -2.05
C GLU A 239 -19.94 7.06 -1.10
N GLY A 240 -20.40 8.22 -1.64
CA GLY A 240 -20.82 9.38 -0.84
C GLY A 240 -19.69 10.12 -0.11
N VAL A 241 -18.49 10.06 -0.65
CA VAL A 241 -17.27 10.67 -0.10
C VAL A 241 -16.90 11.91 -0.93
N PRO A 242 -16.48 13.03 -0.31
CA PRO A 242 -16.03 14.23 -1.01
C PRO A 242 -14.94 13.92 -2.03
N GLU A 243 -15.11 14.42 -3.25
CA GLU A 243 -14.14 14.20 -4.34
C GLU A 243 -12.75 14.80 -4.01
N GLU A 244 -12.71 15.83 -3.17
CA GLU A 244 -11.47 16.44 -2.69
C GLU A 244 -10.59 15.49 -1.90
N LEU A 245 -11.14 14.37 -1.40
CA LEU A 245 -10.33 13.34 -0.74
C LEU A 245 -9.43 12.55 -1.71
N ILE A 246 -9.47 12.84 -3.02
CA ILE A 246 -8.40 12.48 -3.94
C ILE A 246 -7.03 13.03 -3.47
N PHE A 247 -6.99 14.19 -2.80
CA PHE A 247 -5.74 14.75 -2.26
C PHE A 247 -5.21 13.99 -1.04
N LEU A 248 -6.02 13.11 -0.44
CA LEU A 248 -5.53 12.12 0.52
C LEU A 248 -4.63 11.09 -0.18
N ALA A 249 -5.02 10.57 -1.35
CA ALA A 249 -4.15 9.70 -2.14
C ALA A 249 -2.86 10.43 -2.61
N GLN A 250 -2.96 11.74 -2.89
CA GLN A 250 -1.78 12.58 -3.13
C GLN A 250 -0.86 12.62 -1.91
N ALA A 251 -1.42 12.75 -0.71
CA ALA A 251 -0.67 12.77 0.54
C ALA A 251 -0.11 11.40 0.93
N GLU A 252 -0.74 10.31 0.56
CA GLU A 252 -0.28 8.95 0.88
C GLU A 252 0.87 8.48 -0.02
N SER A 253 0.73 8.63 -1.33
CA SER A 253 1.69 8.07 -2.28
C SER A 253 2.06 8.98 -3.43
N GLY A 254 1.38 10.11 -3.63
CA GLY A 254 1.43 10.86 -4.87
C GLY A 254 0.99 10.03 -6.07
N PHE A 255 -0.02 9.18 -5.89
CA PHE A 255 -0.62 8.28 -6.90
C PHE A 255 0.34 7.21 -7.43
N VAL A 256 1.25 6.69 -6.62
CA VAL A 256 2.14 5.58 -6.98
C VAL A 256 1.51 4.24 -6.60
N PRO A 257 1.12 3.38 -7.57
CA PRO A 257 0.45 2.10 -7.25
C PRO A 257 1.34 1.12 -6.48
N ARG A 258 2.64 1.19 -6.65
CA ARG A 258 3.63 0.35 -5.96
C ARG A 258 4.39 1.11 -4.87
N ALA A 259 3.79 2.16 -4.31
CA ALA A 259 4.37 2.85 -3.16
C ALA A 259 4.38 1.94 -1.93
N LEU A 260 5.48 2.00 -1.18
CA LEU A 260 5.67 1.25 0.05
C LEU A 260 6.16 2.20 1.14
N SER A 261 5.44 2.25 2.26
CA SER A 261 5.80 3.03 3.44
C SER A 261 6.71 2.24 4.38
N ARG A 262 7.30 2.93 5.36
CA ARG A 262 8.07 2.28 6.44
C ARG A 262 7.21 1.37 7.30
N ALA A 263 5.93 1.71 7.44
CA ALA A 263 4.94 0.91 8.16
C ALA A 263 4.32 -0.22 7.30
N MET A 264 4.91 -0.52 6.13
CA MET A 264 4.47 -1.56 5.20
C MET A 264 3.07 -1.37 4.62
N CYS A 265 2.61 -0.12 4.62
CA CYS A 265 1.42 0.26 3.87
C CYS A 265 1.76 0.34 2.37
N VAL A 266 0.83 -0.08 1.52
CA VAL A 266 1.07 -0.29 0.10
C VAL A 266 0.01 0.37 -0.77
N GLY A 267 0.43 0.84 -1.95
CA GLY A 267 -0.46 1.27 -3.02
C GLY A 267 -0.77 2.76 -3.00
N VAL A 268 -1.67 3.17 -3.91
CA VAL A 268 -2.11 4.57 -4.05
C VAL A 268 -2.65 5.13 -2.73
N TRP A 269 -3.36 4.31 -1.97
CA TRP A 269 -4.06 4.67 -0.75
C TRP A 269 -3.35 4.20 0.53
N GLN A 270 -2.17 3.63 0.42
CA GLN A 270 -1.32 3.17 1.53
C GLN A 270 -2.06 2.31 2.56
N PHE A 271 -2.74 1.28 2.08
CA PHE A 271 -3.39 0.33 2.97
C PHE A 271 -2.38 -0.54 3.73
N ALA A 272 -2.52 -0.61 5.04
CA ALA A 272 -1.96 -1.69 5.84
C ALA A 272 -2.67 -3.01 5.47
N LEU A 273 -1.96 -4.14 5.58
CA LEU A 273 -2.49 -5.44 5.14
C LEU A 273 -3.81 -5.81 5.82
N PHE A 274 -3.89 -5.64 7.14
CA PHE A 274 -5.09 -5.97 7.92
C PHE A 274 -6.28 -5.07 7.53
N ARG A 275 -6.04 -3.76 7.37
CA ARG A 275 -7.08 -2.80 7.00
C ARG A 275 -7.57 -3.05 5.58
N GLY A 276 -6.67 -3.33 4.64
CA GLY A 276 -7.05 -3.72 3.29
C GLY A 276 -7.96 -4.94 3.26
N LYS A 277 -7.63 -5.97 4.08
CA LYS A 277 -8.43 -7.19 4.18
C LYS A 277 -9.86 -6.93 4.71
N GLU A 278 -10.04 -6.02 5.67
CA GLU A 278 -11.37 -5.62 6.17
C GLU A 278 -12.26 -5.04 5.07
N TYR A 279 -11.66 -4.39 4.07
CA TYR A 279 -12.35 -3.80 2.91
C TYR A 279 -12.24 -4.65 1.65
N GLY A 280 -11.88 -5.93 1.77
CA GLY A 280 -11.90 -6.91 0.68
C GLY A 280 -10.64 -6.96 -0.18
N LEU A 281 -9.56 -6.26 0.18
CA LEU A 281 -8.29 -6.32 -0.53
C LEU A 281 -7.48 -7.54 -0.07
N ASN A 282 -7.25 -8.47 -1.00
CA ASN A 282 -6.54 -9.71 -0.72
C ASN A 282 -5.08 -9.61 -1.13
N LYS A 283 -4.24 -10.34 -0.41
CA LYS A 283 -2.83 -10.55 -0.77
C LYS A 283 -2.55 -12.05 -0.87
N THR A 284 -1.93 -12.45 -1.96
CA THR A 284 -1.40 -13.79 -2.18
C THR A 284 0.12 -13.73 -2.43
N ALA A 285 0.73 -14.86 -2.76
CA ALA A 285 2.12 -14.88 -3.22
C ALA A 285 2.32 -14.24 -4.60
N SER A 286 1.26 -14.10 -5.40
CA SER A 286 1.34 -13.65 -6.78
C SER A 286 0.58 -12.35 -7.04
N THR A 287 -0.28 -11.91 -6.12
CA THR A 287 -1.09 -10.70 -6.26
C THR A 287 -1.22 -9.95 -4.94
N ASP A 288 -1.35 -8.62 -5.01
CA ASP A 288 -1.68 -7.76 -3.87
C ASP A 288 -2.68 -6.69 -4.32
N ASP A 289 -3.95 -6.85 -3.96
CA ASP A 289 -5.05 -5.98 -4.38
C ASP A 289 -4.92 -4.54 -3.89
N ARG A 290 -4.08 -4.29 -2.87
CA ARG A 290 -3.79 -2.94 -2.37
C ARG A 290 -3.05 -2.07 -3.41
N MET A 291 -2.39 -2.72 -4.37
CA MET A 291 -1.70 -2.06 -5.49
C MET A 291 -2.63 -1.82 -6.69
N ASP A 292 -3.80 -2.46 -6.73
CA ASP A 292 -4.80 -2.22 -7.76
C ASP A 292 -5.48 -0.86 -7.52
N PRO A 293 -5.37 0.13 -8.42
CA PRO A 293 -5.91 1.46 -8.19
C PRO A 293 -7.44 1.49 -8.04
N GLU A 294 -8.18 0.62 -8.74
CA GLU A 294 -9.65 0.59 -8.68
C GLU A 294 -10.14 -0.07 -7.40
N LEU A 295 -9.62 -1.27 -7.09
CA LEU A 295 -10.00 -2.01 -5.89
C LEU A 295 -9.61 -1.21 -4.64
N ALA A 296 -8.39 -0.67 -4.61
CA ALA A 296 -7.92 0.13 -3.47
C ALA A 296 -8.70 1.44 -3.31
N THR A 297 -9.13 2.09 -4.41
CA THR A 297 -9.97 3.30 -4.33
C THR A 297 -11.34 2.97 -3.76
N ARG A 298 -11.97 1.89 -4.19
CA ARG A 298 -13.26 1.45 -3.64
C ARG A 298 -13.17 1.14 -2.15
N ALA A 299 -12.11 0.46 -1.74
CA ALA A 299 -11.82 0.16 -0.34
C ALA A 299 -11.59 1.44 0.48
N ALA A 300 -10.81 2.39 -0.05
CA ALA A 300 -10.52 3.66 0.62
C ALA A 300 -11.78 4.52 0.79
N ALA A 301 -12.60 4.61 -0.25
CA ALA A 301 -13.87 5.34 -0.20
C ALA A 301 -14.80 4.78 0.89
N ARG A 302 -14.96 3.46 0.97
CA ARG A 302 -15.76 2.82 2.02
C ARG A 302 -15.17 3.03 3.41
N HIS A 303 -13.85 2.91 3.55
CA HIS A 303 -13.19 3.17 4.82
C HIS A 303 -13.38 4.62 5.28
N LEU A 304 -13.22 5.59 4.38
CA LEU A 304 -13.46 7.02 4.68
C LEU A 304 -14.92 7.30 5.04
N HIS A 305 -15.85 6.65 4.35
CA HIS A 305 -17.28 6.73 4.67
C HIS A 305 -17.57 6.20 6.08
N ASP A 306 -17.02 5.04 6.45
CA ASP A 306 -17.19 4.47 7.78
C ASP A 306 -16.58 5.35 8.87
N LEU A 307 -15.40 5.93 8.61
CA LEU A 307 -14.76 6.88 9.52
C LEU A 307 -15.60 8.16 9.69
N TYR A 308 -16.19 8.67 8.61
CA TYR A 308 -17.09 9.81 8.70
C TYR A 308 -18.37 9.46 9.48
N ASN A 309 -18.95 8.29 9.25
CA ASN A 309 -20.11 7.83 10.03
C ASN A 309 -19.79 7.69 11.51
N HIS A 310 -18.54 7.34 11.86
CA HIS A 310 -18.10 7.21 13.25
C HIS A 310 -17.89 8.58 13.92
N PHE A 311 -17.24 9.53 13.25
CA PHE A 311 -16.83 10.80 13.85
C PHE A 311 -17.74 11.97 13.51
N GLY A 312 -18.50 11.93 12.41
CA GLY A 312 -19.37 13.01 11.92
C GLY A 312 -18.62 14.24 11.39
N ASP A 313 -17.29 14.14 11.24
CA ASP A 313 -16.41 15.23 10.83
C ASP A 313 -15.30 14.72 9.91
N TRP A 314 -15.10 15.38 8.77
CA TRP A 314 -14.10 14.95 7.77
C TRP A 314 -12.67 15.15 8.25
N ASN A 315 -12.37 16.17 9.07
CA ASN A 315 -11.02 16.37 9.60
C ASN A 315 -10.66 15.25 10.58
N LEU A 316 -11.61 14.82 11.43
CA LEU A 316 -11.43 13.66 12.31
C LEU A 316 -11.36 12.35 11.52
N ALA A 317 -12.15 12.21 10.46
CA ALA A 317 -12.09 11.04 9.57
C ALA A 317 -10.73 10.91 8.89
N MET A 318 -10.20 12.01 8.32
CA MET A 318 -8.84 12.04 7.76
C MET A 318 -7.76 11.71 8.81
N ALA A 319 -7.87 12.27 10.01
CA ALA A 319 -6.95 11.97 11.11
C ALA A 319 -7.00 10.48 11.48
N ALA A 320 -8.21 9.91 11.54
CA ALA A 320 -8.44 8.50 11.85
C ALA A 320 -8.00 7.56 10.72
N TYR A 321 -8.04 8.01 9.47
CA TYR A 321 -7.45 7.26 8.35
C TYR A 321 -5.94 7.07 8.55
N ASN A 322 -5.23 8.12 8.97
CA ASN A 322 -3.78 8.09 9.18
C ASN A 322 -3.36 7.31 10.46
N CYS A 323 -3.93 7.62 11.64
CA CYS A 323 -3.47 6.99 12.89
C CYS A 323 -4.40 5.90 13.44
N GLY A 324 -5.47 5.58 12.70
CA GLY A 324 -6.50 4.65 13.11
C GLY A 324 -7.60 5.27 14.00
N PRO A 325 -8.86 4.79 13.92
CA PRO A 325 -9.99 5.34 14.69
C PRO A 325 -9.75 5.32 16.20
N GLY A 326 -9.21 4.24 16.74
CA GLY A 326 -8.89 4.14 18.17
C GLY A 326 -7.87 5.18 18.68
N CYS A 327 -7.01 5.71 17.79
CA CYS A 327 -6.10 6.81 18.14
C CYS A 327 -6.87 8.10 18.38
N VAL A 328 -7.79 8.43 17.49
CA VAL A 328 -8.64 9.63 17.59
C VAL A 328 -9.62 9.51 18.76
N ASP A 329 -10.27 8.34 18.93
CA ASP A 329 -11.17 8.07 20.05
C ASP A 329 -10.49 8.30 21.40
N ARG A 330 -9.26 7.79 21.58
CA ARG A 330 -8.49 8.02 22.81
C ARG A 330 -8.15 9.50 23.03
N ALA A 331 -7.87 10.23 21.96
CA ALA A 331 -7.61 11.67 22.05
C ALA A 331 -8.88 12.43 22.48
N ILE A 332 -10.03 12.09 21.90
CA ILE A 332 -11.34 12.64 22.29
C ILE A 332 -11.68 12.31 23.74
N GLN A 333 -11.56 11.04 24.14
CA GLN A 333 -11.84 10.60 25.52
C GLN A 333 -10.98 11.32 26.55
N ARG A 334 -9.68 11.52 26.23
CA ARG A 334 -8.73 12.18 27.14
C ARG A 334 -8.99 13.67 27.28
N THR A 335 -9.48 14.34 26.25
CA THR A 335 -9.63 15.79 26.21
C THR A 335 -11.07 16.28 26.35
N GLY A 336 -12.04 15.43 26.04
CA GLY A 336 -13.46 15.79 25.95
C GLY A 336 -13.83 16.55 24.67
N PHE A 337 -12.92 16.76 23.71
CA PHE A 337 -13.16 17.48 22.48
C PHE A 337 -13.21 16.56 21.27
N ALA A 338 -14.33 16.53 20.56
CA ALA A 338 -14.49 15.88 19.26
C ALA A 338 -14.29 16.92 18.13
N ASP A 339 -13.13 17.56 18.13
CA ASP A 339 -12.74 18.58 17.16
C ASP A 339 -11.25 18.43 16.85
N TYR A 340 -10.94 18.20 15.57
CA TYR A 340 -9.56 17.95 15.13
C TYR A 340 -8.59 19.08 15.49
N TRP A 341 -9.00 20.35 15.31
CA TRP A 341 -8.12 21.50 15.57
C TRP A 341 -7.87 21.71 17.07
N GLN A 342 -8.84 21.37 17.91
CA GLN A 342 -8.66 21.33 19.37
C GLN A 342 -7.67 20.23 19.75
N LEU A 343 -7.87 19.00 19.24
CA LEU A 343 -6.96 17.88 19.50
C LEU A 343 -5.52 18.19 19.06
N ARG A 344 -5.37 18.82 17.88
CA ARG A 344 -4.08 19.28 17.38
C ARG A 344 -3.46 20.34 18.30
N ARG A 345 -4.22 21.35 18.71
CA ARG A 345 -3.75 22.43 19.59
C ARG A 345 -3.30 21.90 20.95
N LEU A 346 -3.99 20.92 21.49
CA LEU A 346 -3.65 20.25 22.75
C LEU A 346 -2.48 19.25 22.60
N ASN A 347 -1.96 19.08 21.39
CA ASN A 347 -0.83 18.21 21.08
C ASN A 347 -1.03 16.77 21.56
N VAL A 348 -2.26 16.24 21.39
CA VAL A 348 -2.64 14.89 21.82
C VAL A 348 -2.67 13.87 20.68
N LEU A 349 -2.53 14.33 19.43
CA LEU A 349 -2.38 13.50 18.24
C LEU A 349 -0.89 13.23 17.94
N PRO A 350 -0.55 12.11 17.30
CA PRO A 350 0.78 11.91 16.73
C PRO A 350 1.17 13.08 15.82
N LYS A 351 2.46 13.44 15.79
CA LYS A 351 2.94 14.58 15.00
C LYS A 351 2.57 14.47 13.52
N GLU A 352 2.70 13.27 12.97
CA GLU A 352 2.31 12.99 11.58
C GLU A 352 0.83 13.28 11.37
N THR A 353 -0.04 12.72 12.19
CA THR A 353 -1.49 12.92 12.12
C THR A 353 -1.89 14.39 12.33
N ALA A 354 -1.22 15.09 13.25
CA ALA A 354 -1.42 16.52 13.48
C ALA A 354 -1.02 17.39 12.26
N ASN A 355 -0.21 16.88 11.37
CA ASN A 355 0.23 17.55 10.15
C ASN A 355 -0.48 17.04 8.89
N TYR A 356 -1.10 15.87 8.95
CA TYR A 356 -1.75 15.20 7.82
C TYR A 356 -2.93 16.00 7.25
N VAL A 357 -3.88 16.36 8.08
CA VAL A 357 -5.06 17.14 7.65
C VAL A 357 -4.68 18.52 7.09
N PRO A 358 -3.81 19.33 7.76
CA PRO A 358 -3.35 20.59 7.18
C PRO A 358 -2.69 20.42 5.81
N ALA A 359 -1.90 19.36 5.60
CA ALA A 359 -1.25 19.09 4.32
C ALA A 359 -2.27 18.78 3.21
N ILE A 360 -3.28 17.95 3.49
CA ILE A 360 -4.36 17.62 2.54
C ILE A 360 -5.17 18.87 2.18
N LEU A 361 -5.58 19.67 3.17
CA LEU A 361 -6.31 20.92 2.93
C LEU A 361 -5.48 21.91 2.11
N ALA A 362 -4.17 22.03 2.38
CA ALA A 362 -3.26 22.86 1.59
C ALA A 362 -3.16 22.38 0.14
N MET A 363 -3.00 21.07 -0.10
CA MET A 363 -3.00 20.51 -1.45
C MET A 363 -4.32 20.75 -2.17
N THR A 364 -5.44 20.62 -1.47
CA THR A 364 -6.78 20.89 -2.00
C THR A 364 -6.92 22.35 -2.45
N ILE A 365 -6.55 23.29 -1.57
CA ILE A 365 -6.63 24.73 -1.86
C ILE A 365 -5.74 25.09 -3.06
N ILE A 366 -4.49 24.64 -3.05
CA ILE A 366 -3.54 24.91 -4.15
C ILE A 366 -4.06 24.32 -5.46
N SER A 367 -4.52 23.07 -5.46
CA SER A 367 -4.94 22.40 -6.69
C SER A 367 -6.22 22.98 -7.28
N LYS A 368 -7.17 23.41 -6.43
CA LYS A 368 -8.37 24.12 -6.88
C LYS A 368 -8.09 25.55 -7.36
N ASN A 369 -6.94 26.11 -7.00
CA ASN A 369 -6.48 27.44 -7.41
C ASN A 369 -5.14 27.35 -8.17
N ALA A 370 -4.97 26.31 -8.99
CA ALA A 370 -3.69 25.91 -9.63
C ALA A 370 -2.97 27.08 -10.32
N LYS A 371 -3.72 27.96 -11.01
CA LYS A 371 -3.19 29.15 -11.70
C LYS A 371 -2.42 30.08 -10.78
N ASP A 372 -2.92 30.31 -9.57
CA ASP A 372 -2.29 31.21 -8.59
C ASP A 372 -0.96 30.70 -8.05
N TYR A 373 -0.69 29.41 -8.27
CA TYR A 373 0.50 28.70 -7.83
C TYR A 373 1.38 28.23 -9.00
N GLY A 374 0.99 28.58 -10.26
CA GLY A 374 1.68 28.19 -11.50
C GLY A 374 1.70 26.68 -11.68
N LEU A 375 0.57 26.02 -11.43
CA LEU A 375 0.32 24.59 -11.61
C LEU A 375 -0.81 24.33 -12.62
N ASP A 376 -1.23 25.36 -13.36
CA ASP A 376 -2.31 25.30 -14.35
C ASP A 376 -1.85 24.74 -15.72
N ASP A 377 -0.53 24.78 -15.99
CA ASP A 377 0.07 24.25 -17.23
C ASP A 377 0.87 22.97 -16.95
N LEU A 378 0.28 22.04 -16.21
CA LEU A 378 0.87 20.73 -15.99
C LEU A 378 0.48 19.79 -17.12
N ASP A 379 1.50 19.18 -17.75
CA ASP A 379 1.32 18.09 -18.69
C ASP A 379 0.81 16.84 -17.94
N MET A 380 -0.52 16.73 -17.81
CA MET A 380 -1.18 15.64 -17.09
C MET A 380 -1.01 14.31 -17.84
N GLU A 381 -0.69 13.25 -17.11
CA GLU A 381 -0.66 11.91 -17.70
C GLU A 381 -2.06 11.50 -18.16
N GLN A 382 -2.13 10.83 -19.31
CA GLN A 382 -3.40 10.45 -19.90
C GLN A 382 -4.12 9.40 -19.05
N PRO A 383 -5.46 9.43 -18.99
CA PRO A 383 -6.24 8.37 -18.35
C PRO A 383 -5.88 6.99 -18.89
N LEU A 384 -5.79 6.00 -18.01
CA LEU A 384 -5.59 4.63 -18.42
C LEU A 384 -6.86 4.10 -19.13
N GLU A 385 -6.69 3.61 -20.34
CA GLU A 385 -7.75 2.93 -21.10
C GLU A 385 -7.38 1.47 -21.29
N TYR A 386 -8.25 0.57 -20.82
CA TYR A 386 -8.02 -0.87 -20.90
C TYR A 386 -9.34 -1.65 -21.00
N ASP A 387 -9.22 -2.87 -21.45
CA ASP A 387 -10.22 -3.90 -21.32
C ASP A 387 -9.77 -4.90 -20.23
N THR A 388 -10.71 -5.61 -19.63
CA THR A 388 -10.41 -6.60 -18.59
C THR A 388 -10.67 -8.01 -19.12
N ILE A 389 -9.73 -8.91 -18.89
CA ILE A 389 -9.86 -10.33 -19.18
C ILE A 389 -9.73 -11.16 -17.90
N GLU A 390 -10.51 -12.20 -17.73
CA GLU A 390 -10.37 -13.15 -16.64
C GLU A 390 -9.54 -14.36 -17.09
N LEU A 391 -8.44 -14.63 -16.40
CA LEU A 391 -7.55 -15.74 -16.73
C LEU A 391 -8.15 -17.08 -16.27
N GLN A 392 -8.44 -17.98 -17.21
CA GLN A 392 -8.97 -19.31 -16.91
C GLN A 392 -7.88 -20.31 -16.45
N SER A 393 -6.61 -19.98 -16.66
CA SER A 393 -5.46 -20.78 -16.23
C SER A 393 -4.30 -19.86 -15.87
N SER A 394 -3.36 -20.37 -15.08
CA SER A 394 -2.12 -19.64 -14.79
C SER A 394 -1.41 -19.30 -16.10
N THR A 395 -1.13 -18.01 -16.31
CA THR A 395 -0.65 -17.48 -17.59
C THR A 395 0.54 -16.57 -17.36
N HIS A 396 1.60 -16.77 -18.15
CA HIS A 396 2.76 -15.89 -18.13
C HIS A 396 2.40 -14.54 -18.77
N MET A 397 2.66 -13.44 -18.08
CA MET A 397 2.31 -12.09 -18.56
C MET A 397 3.00 -11.76 -19.89
N ALA A 398 4.23 -12.27 -20.12
CA ALA A 398 4.90 -12.07 -21.38
C ALA A 398 4.22 -12.79 -22.56
N LEU A 399 3.52 -13.92 -22.34
CA LEU A 399 2.70 -14.55 -23.37
C LEU A 399 1.60 -13.58 -23.88
N ILE A 400 0.96 -12.87 -22.95
CA ILE A 400 -0.08 -11.89 -23.27
C ILE A 400 0.54 -10.67 -23.99
N ALA A 401 1.69 -10.19 -23.51
CA ALA A 401 2.41 -9.08 -24.11
C ALA A 401 2.86 -9.42 -25.54
N ASP A 402 3.47 -10.61 -25.75
CA ASP A 402 3.87 -11.12 -27.07
C ASP A 402 2.66 -11.26 -28.01
N ALA A 403 1.49 -11.72 -27.50
CA ALA A 403 0.25 -11.82 -28.28
C ALA A 403 -0.21 -10.47 -28.85
N MET A 404 -0.04 -9.42 -28.07
CA MET A 404 -0.46 -8.07 -28.44
C MET A 404 0.65 -7.30 -29.23
N ASP A 405 1.82 -7.90 -29.39
CA ASP A 405 3.02 -7.23 -29.93
C ASP A 405 3.35 -5.92 -29.18
N ARG A 406 3.28 -5.99 -27.83
CA ARG A 406 3.47 -4.84 -26.93
C ARG A 406 4.53 -5.16 -25.87
N PRO A 407 5.23 -4.12 -25.36
CA PRO A 407 6.19 -4.31 -24.27
C PRO A 407 5.53 -4.89 -23.01
N LEU A 408 6.16 -5.88 -22.39
CA LEU A 408 5.71 -6.43 -21.09
C LEU A 408 5.59 -5.34 -20.00
N ALA A 409 6.42 -4.31 -20.06
CA ALA A 409 6.37 -3.17 -19.13
C ALA A 409 5.01 -2.45 -19.15
N GLU A 410 4.41 -2.28 -20.32
CA GLU A 410 3.08 -1.68 -20.47
C GLU A 410 2.00 -2.52 -19.78
N LEU A 411 2.04 -3.84 -19.99
CA LEU A 411 1.11 -4.76 -19.32
C LEU A 411 1.29 -4.76 -17.79
N LYS A 412 2.54 -4.70 -17.30
CA LYS A 412 2.85 -4.59 -15.87
C LYS A 412 2.40 -3.25 -15.26
N GLU A 413 2.40 -2.18 -16.04
CA GLU A 413 1.93 -0.86 -15.62
C GLU A 413 0.41 -0.83 -15.44
N LEU A 414 -0.33 -1.52 -16.32
CA LEU A 414 -1.78 -1.69 -16.20
C LEU A 414 -2.17 -2.63 -15.04
N ASN A 415 -1.26 -3.51 -14.61
CA ASN A 415 -1.53 -4.55 -13.61
C ASN A 415 -0.54 -4.49 -12.44
N PRO A 416 -0.49 -3.38 -11.70
CA PRO A 416 0.47 -3.22 -10.61
C PRO A 416 0.26 -4.21 -9.46
N SER A 417 -0.94 -4.75 -9.32
CA SER A 417 -1.31 -5.78 -8.33
C SER A 417 -0.69 -7.15 -8.60
N VAL A 418 -0.27 -7.43 -9.84
CA VAL A 418 0.38 -8.70 -10.20
C VAL A 418 1.87 -8.63 -9.84
N LEU A 419 2.29 -9.46 -8.89
CA LEU A 419 3.64 -9.44 -8.33
C LEU A 419 4.63 -10.34 -9.04
N ARG A 420 4.15 -11.28 -9.88
CA ARG A 420 5.00 -12.29 -10.55
C ARG A 420 4.77 -12.29 -12.04
N SER A 421 5.72 -12.87 -12.76
CA SER A 421 5.61 -13.05 -14.21
C SER A 421 4.44 -13.95 -14.61
N VAL A 422 4.06 -14.90 -13.77
CA VAL A 422 2.92 -15.78 -13.98
C VAL A 422 1.76 -15.32 -13.12
N ALA A 423 0.71 -14.80 -13.75
CA ALA A 423 -0.55 -14.48 -13.11
C ALA A 423 -1.39 -15.76 -12.92
N PRO A 424 -1.96 -15.99 -11.72
CA PRO A 424 -2.74 -17.19 -11.44
C PRO A 424 -4.10 -17.20 -12.18
N ALA A 425 -4.69 -18.37 -12.31
CA ALA A 425 -6.08 -18.49 -12.74
C ALA A 425 -7.03 -17.69 -11.84
N GLY A 426 -8.08 -17.11 -12.39
CA GLY A 426 -9.03 -16.24 -11.69
C GLY A 426 -8.55 -14.80 -11.53
N THR A 427 -7.35 -14.45 -12.01
CA THR A 427 -6.91 -13.05 -12.02
C THR A 427 -7.68 -12.28 -13.11
N ALA A 428 -8.32 -11.18 -12.72
CA ALA A 428 -8.80 -10.17 -13.65
C ALA A 428 -7.59 -9.33 -14.09
N LEU A 429 -7.23 -9.43 -15.36
CA LEU A 429 -6.06 -8.76 -15.92
C LEU A 429 -6.48 -7.65 -16.88
N HIS A 430 -5.90 -6.48 -16.74
CA HIS A 430 -6.11 -5.35 -17.63
C HIS A 430 -5.18 -5.44 -18.84
N VAL A 431 -5.72 -5.31 -20.03
CA VAL A 431 -4.98 -5.26 -21.29
C VAL A 431 -5.29 -3.95 -22.00
N PRO A 432 -4.40 -3.39 -22.82
CA PRO A 432 -4.69 -2.17 -23.57
C PRO A 432 -6.00 -2.32 -24.35
N LYS A 433 -6.78 -1.25 -24.40
CA LYS A 433 -8.10 -1.22 -25.01
C LYS A 433 -8.09 -1.75 -26.45
N GLY A 434 -9.01 -2.65 -26.77
CA GLY A 434 -9.15 -3.28 -28.09
C GLY A 434 -8.22 -4.46 -28.36
N MET A 435 -7.34 -4.85 -27.38
CA MET A 435 -6.38 -5.95 -27.57
C MET A 435 -6.91 -7.34 -27.18
N VAL A 436 -8.11 -7.42 -26.61
CA VAL A 436 -8.73 -8.70 -26.19
C VAL A 436 -8.75 -9.74 -27.29
N PRO A 437 -9.10 -9.44 -28.56
CA PRO A 437 -9.12 -10.45 -29.62
C PRO A 437 -7.75 -11.09 -29.88
N MET A 438 -6.65 -10.31 -29.77
CA MET A 438 -5.30 -10.83 -29.94
C MET A 438 -4.91 -11.80 -28.82
N VAL A 439 -5.26 -11.44 -27.58
CA VAL A 439 -5.03 -12.30 -26.41
C VAL A 439 -5.85 -13.59 -26.52
N GLN A 440 -7.10 -13.51 -26.97
CA GLN A 440 -7.95 -14.69 -27.18
C GLN A 440 -7.38 -15.63 -28.23
N ALA A 441 -6.90 -15.09 -29.36
CA ALA A 441 -6.24 -15.90 -30.40
C ALA A 441 -4.99 -16.64 -29.84
N ALA A 442 -4.19 -15.97 -28.98
CA ALA A 442 -3.10 -16.65 -28.30
C ALA A 442 -3.55 -17.73 -27.32
N PHE A 443 -4.67 -17.52 -26.64
CA PHE A 443 -5.25 -18.52 -25.73
C PHE A 443 -5.84 -19.72 -26.47
N GLU A 444 -6.33 -19.54 -27.69
CA GLU A 444 -6.74 -20.64 -28.57
C GLU A 444 -5.54 -21.44 -29.08
N ALA A 445 -4.45 -20.74 -29.41
CA ALA A 445 -3.23 -21.37 -29.92
C ALA A 445 -2.44 -22.13 -28.84
N VAL A 446 -2.33 -21.57 -27.61
CA VAL A 446 -1.54 -22.16 -26.51
C VAL A 446 -2.43 -22.94 -25.55
N PRO A 447 -2.18 -24.26 -25.37
CA PRO A 447 -2.95 -25.07 -24.41
C PRO A 447 -2.95 -24.48 -23.01
N ALA A 448 -4.11 -24.51 -22.31
CA ALA A 448 -4.30 -23.89 -21.00
C ALA A 448 -3.29 -24.32 -19.94
N ASN A 449 -2.84 -25.58 -19.96
CA ASN A 449 -1.84 -26.12 -19.04
C ASN A 449 -0.38 -25.80 -19.44
N ARG A 450 -0.18 -24.94 -20.44
CA ARG A 450 1.13 -24.52 -20.94
C ARG A 450 1.29 -23.00 -21.03
N ARG A 451 0.23 -22.23 -20.74
CA ARG A 451 0.25 -20.76 -20.80
C ARG A 451 1.19 -20.13 -19.77
N ASP A 452 1.56 -20.86 -18.76
CA ASP A 452 2.54 -20.46 -17.74
C ASP A 452 4.01 -20.60 -18.19
N ALA A 453 4.26 -21.37 -19.26
CA ALA A 453 5.61 -21.73 -19.68
C ALA A 453 5.90 -21.51 -21.18
N TRP A 454 4.91 -21.72 -22.05
CA TRP A 454 5.12 -21.61 -23.49
C TRP A 454 5.01 -20.17 -23.97
N ARG A 455 5.76 -19.89 -25.05
CA ARG A 455 5.80 -18.57 -25.71
C ARG A 455 5.01 -18.60 -27.00
N ILE A 456 4.72 -17.43 -27.52
CA ILE A 456 4.28 -17.25 -28.91
C ILE A 456 5.25 -16.32 -29.63
N HIS A 457 5.24 -16.42 -30.94
CA HIS A 457 6.03 -15.57 -31.80
C HIS A 457 5.21 -15.18 -33.02
N LYS A 458 5.19 -13.91 -33.38
CA LYS A 458 4.62 -13.42 -34.62
C LYS A 458 5.66 -13.62 -35.71
N VAL A 459 5.32 -14.39 -36.72
CA VAL A 459 6.24 -14.84 -37.78
C VAL A 459 6.64 -13.68 -38.68
N ASP A 460 7.94 -13.48 -38.85
CA ASP A 460 8.52 -12.61 -39.85
C ASP A 460 8.71 -13.34 -41.20
N GLU A 461 8.91 -12.60 -42.31
CA GLU A 461 9.01 -13.19 -43.66
C GLU A 461 10.13 -14.23 -43.82
N GLU A 462 11.24 -14.10 -43.04
CA GLU A 462 12.38 -15.00 -43.07
C GLU A 462 12.33 -16.12 -42.00
N ASP A 463 11.31 -16.17 -41.21
CA ASP A 463 11.24 -17.15 -40.13
C ASP A 463 10.92 -18.56 -40.62
N THR A 464 11.70 -19.50 -40.11
CA THR A 464 11.52 -20.95 -40.29
C THR A 464 11.49 -21.64 -38.93
N PHE A 465 10.96 -22.84 -38.84
CA PHE A 465 11.03 -23.60 -37.58
C PHE A 465 12.46 -23.80 -37.09
N VAL A 466 13.45 -23.84 -38.02
CA VAL A 466 14.85 -23.96 -37.65
C VAL A 466 15.41 -22.64 -37.07
N SER A 467 15.07 -21.49 -37.67
CA SER A 467 15.50 -20.18 -37.16
C SER A 467 14.84 -19.90 -35.81
N LEU A 468 13.54 -20.16 -35.67
CA LEU A 468 12.79 -19.99 -34.43
C LEU A 468 13.29 -20.93 -33.32
N ALA A 469 13.51 -22.20 -33.63
CA ALA A 469 14.06 -23.15 -32.66
C ALA A 469 15.43 -22.70 -32.12
N ARG A 470 16.30 -22.17 -33.00
CA ARG A 470 17.61 -21.62 -32.60
C ARG A 470 17.45 -20.35 -31.75
N ARG A 471 16.56 -19.41 -32.15
CA ARG A 471 16.26 -18.17 -31.43
C ARG A 471 15.76 -18.43 -30.00
N TYR A 472 14.93 -19.42 -29.83
CA TYR A 472 14.28 -19.74 -28.54
C TYR A 472 14.88 -20.93 -27.78
N ASN A 473 16.03 -21.40 -28.21
CA ASN A 473 16.76 -22.53 -27.59
C ASN A 473 15.89 -23.79 -27.36
N THR A 474 15.14 -24.17 -28.42
CA THR A 474 14.31 -25.37 -28.49
C THR A 474 14.67 -26.19 -29.74
N THR A 475 13.86 -27.18 -30.11
CA THR A 475 14.11 -28.00 -31.31
C THR A 475 13.08 -27.72 -32.39
N PRO A 476 13.45 -27.78 -33.70
CA PRO A 476 12.50 -27.57 -34.79
C PRO A 476 11.33 -28.56 -34.76
N ALA A 477 11.57 -29.79 -34.34
CA ALA A 477 10.54 -30.82 -34.21
C ALA A 477 9.50 -30.47 -33.13
N LEU A 478 9.93 -29.90 -32.00
CA LEU A 478 8.99 -29.45 -30.95
C LEU A 478 8.17 -28.26 -31.40
N VAL A 479 8.78 -27.30 -32.12
CA VAL A 479 8.05 -26.15 -32.67
C VAL A 479 7.04 -26.61 -33.71
N SER A 480 7.44 -27.48 -34.67
CA SER A 480 6.56 -28.05 -35.66
C SER A 480 5.37 -28.78 -35.05
N SER A 481 5.64 -29.72 -34.14
CA SER A 481 4.60 -30.50 -33.44
C SER A 481 3.64 -29.61 -32.63
N ALA A 482 4.13 -28.55 -31.96
CA ALA A 482 3.26 -27.62 -31.22
C ALA A 482 2.33 -26.80 -32.13
N ASN A 483 2.68 -26.69 -33.43
CA ASN A 483 1.93 -25.96 -34.45
C ASN A 483 1.27 -26.91 -35.48
N HIS A 484 1.02 -28.15 -35.08
CA HIS A 484 0.34 -29.14 -35.92
C HIS A 484 1.01 -29.37 -37.29
N ASP A 485 2.35 -29.24 -37.33
CA ASP A 485 3.21 -29.34 -38.50
C ASP A 485 2.85 -28.36 -39.65
N ALA A 486 2.06 -27.30 -39.34
CA ALA A 486 1.76 -26.22 -40.28
C ALA A 486 2.96 -25.32 -40.43
N LEU A 487 3.38 -25.01 -41.66
CA LEU A 487 4.53 -24.12 -41.94
C LEU A 487 4.25 -22.70 -41.38
N PRO A 488 5.27 -22.01 -40.88
CA PRO A 488 5.13 -20.64 -40.42
C PRO A 488 4.76 -19.73 -41.61
N VAL A 489 3.75 -18.90 -41.45
CA VAL A 489 3.32 -17.90 -42.45
C VAL A 489 3.54 -16.52 -41.85
N ALA A 490 4.16 -15.63 -42.62
CA ALA A 490 4.43 -14.26 -42.18
C ALA A 490 3.15 -13.58 -41.63
N GLY A 491 3.25 -12.95 -40.46
CA GLY A 491 2.15 -12.32 -39.75
C GLY A 491 1.28 -13.26 -38.89
N SER A 492 1.42 -14.59 -39.02
CA SER A 492 0.73 -15.54 -38.14
C SER A 492 1.42 -15.71 -36.79
N LEU A 493 0.70 -16.24 -35.80
CA LEU A 493 1.26 -16.59 -34.50
C LEU A 493 1.73 -18.04 -34.50
N VAL A 494 2.97 -18.29 -34.08
CA VAL A 494 3.55 -19.61 -33.89
C VAL A 494 3.81 -19.85 -32.41
N VAL A 495 3.36 -20.99 -31.93
CA VAL A 495 3.58 -21.47 -30.55
C VAL A 495 5.00 -22.00 -30.43
N ILE A 496 5.70 -21.53 -29.42
CA ILE A 496 7.10 -21.90 -29.14
C ILE A 496 7.14 -22.65 -27.80
N PRO A 497 7.39 -23.97 -27.80
CA PRO A 497 7.56 -24.78 -26.59
C PRO A 497 8.91 -24.47 -25.90
N ALA A 498 9.05 -23.26 -25.37
CA ALA A 498 10.24 -22.81 -24.69
C ALA A 498 9.85 -21.84 -23.58
N SER A 499 10.49 -21.93 -22.42
CA SER A 499 10.27 -21.05 -21.29
C SER A 499 10.78 -19.65 -21.55
N TYR A 500 10.20 -18.67 -20.87
CA TYR A 500 10.71 -17.30 -20.87
C TYR A 500 12.07 -17.23 -20.16
N PRO A 501 12.99 -16.32 -20.62
CA PRO A 501 14.27 -16.11 -19.94
C PRO A 501 14.04 -15.69 -18.47
N GLY A 502 14.85 -16.24 -17.58
CA GLY A 502 14.73 -15.97 -16.14
C GLY A 502 13.78 -16.91 -15.38
N ASP A 503 12.87 -17.61 -16.07
CA ASP A 503 11.99 -18.56 -15.40
C ASP A 503 12.75 -19.85 -15.06
N ARG A 504 12.94 -20.11 -13.76
CA ARG A 504 13.34 -21.43 -13.30
C ARG A 504 12.11 -22.33 -13.35
N ILE A 505 12.03 -23.22 -14.34
CA ILE A 505 11.06 -24.30 -14.32
C ILE A 505 11.35 -25.11 -13.06
N PRO A 506 10.40 -25.27 -12.13
CA PRO A 506 10.56 -26.23 -11.06
C PRO A 506 10.68 -27.61 -11.74
N VAL A 507 11.87 -28.18 -11.69
CA VAL A 507 12.08 -29.57 -12.15
C VAL A 507 11.13 -30.41 -11.31
N ARG A 508 10.02 -30.86 -11.93
CA ARG A 508 9.19 -31.92 -11.36
C ARG A 508 10.08 -33.14 -11.23
N THR A 509 10.66 -33.33 -10.06
CA THR A 509 11.32 -34.57 -9.69
C THR A 509 10.24 -35.65 -9.85
N ALA A 510 10.36 -36.43 -10.92
CA ALA A 510 9.54 -37.62 -11.10
C ALA A 510 9.73 -38.45 -9.85
N VAL A 511 8.67 -38.58 -9.07
CA VAL A 511 8.62 -39.54 -7.96
C VAL A 511 8.79 -40.90 -8.62
N ARG A 512 10.02 -41.41 -8.59
CA ARG A 512 10.30 -42.80 -8.92
C ARG A 512 9.58 -43.62 -7.87
N THR A 513 8.39 -44.08 -8.20
CA THR A 513 7.71 -45.16 -7.49
C THR A 513 8.64 -46.35 -7.57
N ARG A 514 9.38 -46.64 -6.48
CA ARG A 514 10.04 -47.93 -6.28
C ARG A 514 8.92 -48.94 -6.12
N VAL A 515 8.68 -49.69 -7.19
CA VAL A 515 7.98 -50.95 -7.13
C VAL A 515 8.88 -51.85 -6.28
N GLY A 516 8.46 -52.15 -5.07
CA GLY A 516 9.13 -53.13 -4.20
C GLY A 516 8.97 -54.52 -4.77
N SER A 517 10.05 -55.10 -5.26
CA SER A 517 10.13 -56.55 -5.45
C SER A 517 10.51 -57.17 -4.12
N THR A 518 9.57 -57.85 -3.51
CA THR A 518 9.80 -58.80 -2.42
C THR A 518 10.55 -60.03 -2.96
N SER A 519 11.77 -60.28 -2.48
CA SER A 519 12.35 -61.60 -2.48
C SER A 519 12.98 -61.86 -1.12
N SER A 520 12.36 -62.80 -0.42
CA SER A 520 12.86 -63.47 0.75
C SER A 520 14.11 -64.31 0.42
N THR A 521 15.18 -64.19 1.20
CA THR A 521 15.99 -65.34 1.56
C THR A 521 16.82 -65.12 2.84
N THR A 522 16.67 -66.03 3.69
CA THR A 522 17.32 -66.31 4.95
C THR A 522 18.87 -66.41 4.88
N GLY A 523 19.54 -65.98 5.95
CA GLY A 523 20.74 -66.69 6.31
C GLY A 523 21.91 -65.88 6.87
N THR A 524 22.08 -66.00 8.16
CA THR A 524 23.29 -66.22 8.97
C THR A 524 24.22 -65.07 9.34
N LYS A 525 24.32 -64.93 10.65
CA LYS A 525 25.31 -64.24 11.47
C LYS A 525 26.77 -64.55 11.07
N LYS A 526 27.62 -63.52 11.18
CA LYS A 526 28.88 -63.65 11.94
C LYS A 526 29.49 -62.29 12.28
N SER A 527 29.89 -62.26 13.53
CA SER A 527 30.65 -61.21 14.22
C SER A 527 32.09 -61.07 13.71
N ALA A 528 32.68 -59.92 13.88
CA ALA A 528 33.97 -59.65 14.54
C ALA A 528 34.57 -58.36 14.06
N VAL A 529 34.72 -57.36 14.92
CA VAL A 529 35.87 -57.02 15.77
C VAL A 529 36.87 -56.04 15.11
N ASN A 530 36.95 -54.88 15.73
CA ASN A 530 38.09 -54.01 16.06
C ASN A 530 39.17 -53.64 15.02
N ALA A 531 39.44 -52.35 14.92
CA ALA A 531 40.67 -51.68 15.40
C ALA A 531 40.73 -50.30 14.76
N SER A 532 40.58 -49.19 15.49
CA SER A 532 41.64 -48.45 16.18
C SER A 532 42.69 -47.75 15.31
N ARG A 533 42.80 -46.46 15.60
CA ARG A 533 44.01 -45.63 15.54
C ARG A 533 44.27 -44.87 14.22
N VAL A 534 44.53 -43.57 14.17
CA VAL A 534 45.30 -42.62 14.95
C VAL A 534 45.36 -41.32 14.14
N LYS A 535 45.19 -40.18 14.76
CA LYS A 535 45.65 -38.83 14.30
C LYS A 535 47.19 -38.78 14.35
N PRO A 536 47.88 -37.88 13.66
CA PRO A 536 48.14 -36.54 14.15
C PRO A 536 48.22 -35.46 13.07
N ARG A 537 47.81 -34.20 13.38
CA ARG A 537 48.55 -32.99 13.77
C ARG A 537 49.81 -32.66 12.96
N THR A 538 49.80 -31.50 12.33
CA THR A 538 50.79 -30.37 12.36
C THR A 538 50.20 -29.25 11.46
N ARG A 539 49.93 -28.09 11.88
CA ARG A 539 50.59 -26.92 12.44
C ARG A 539 51.59 -26.26 11.49
N ALA A 540 51.40 -24.92 11.34
CA ALA A 540 52.29 -23.83 10.96
C ALA A 540 52.07 -23.33 9.53
N ALA A 541 52.11 -22.04 9.18
CA ALA A 541 52.28 -20.79 9.89
C ALA A 541 51.97 -19.68 8.87
N ALA A 542 51.50 -18.55 9.33
CA ALA A 542 51.51 -17.28 8.56
C ALA A 542 52.95 -16.73 8.52
N PRO A 543 53.27 -15.81 7.58
CA PRO A 543 53.46 -14.46 8.00
C PRO A 543 53.05 -13.39 6.98
N ARG A 544 52.43 -12.32 7.51
CA ARG A 544 52.92 -10.95 7.71
C ARG A 544 53.24 -10.14 6.46
N ALA A 545 52.39 -9.14 6.29
CA ALA A 545 52.57 -7.69 6.10
C ALA A 545 53.78 -7.17 5.28
N LYS A 546 53.44 -6.26 4.37
CA LYS A 546 54.17 -4.99 4.16
C LYS A 546 53.30 -4.00 3.35
N THR A 547 52.92 -2.89 3.99
CA THR A 547 52.80 -1.55 3.43
C THR A 547 54.20 -0.89 3.57
N PRO A 548 54.51 0.33 3.01
CA PRO A 548 53.76 1.32 2.27
C PRO A 548 54.60 2.01 1.17
N SER A 549 54.08 2.95 0.42
CA SER A 549 54.61 4.29 0.11
C SER A 549 53.87 4.88 -1.11
N LYS A 550 53.23 5.98 -0.84
CA LYS A 550 53.60 7.41 -0.99
C LYS A 550 53.71 7.91 -2.40
N ALA A 551 52.85 8.85 -2.66
CA ALA A 551 53.01 10.19 -3.21
C ALA A 551 53.12 10.27 -4.74
N SER A 552 52.34 11.08 -5.43
CA SER A 552 52.51 12.50 -5.59
C SER A 552 51.67 13.00 -6.74
N ALA A 553 50.94 14.01 -6.51
CA ALA A 553 50.86 15.35 -7.05
C ALA A 553 49.87 15.62 -8.19
N ALA A 554 48.92 16.47 -7.87
CA ALA A 554 48.29 17.46 -8.76
C ALA A 554 49.23 18.67 -8.85
N PRO A 555 48.94 19.76 -9.55
CA PRO A 555 48.05 20.16 -10.62
C PRO A 555 48.83 20.87 -11.79
N PRO A 556 48.41 21.83 -12.61
CA PRO A 556 47.47 22.92 -12.36
C PRO A 556 46.54 23.35 -13.52
N ALA A 557 45.67 24.25 -13.14
CA ALA A 557 44.79 25.09 -13.93
C ALA A 557 45.53 26.01 -14.94
N LYS A 558 44.85 26.38 -16.03
CA LYS A 558 44.99 27.67 -16.75
C LYS A 558 43.67 28.07 -17.40
N THR A 559 43.06 29.13 -16.94
CA THR A 559 42.37 30.19 -17.68
C THR A 559 43.40 31.27 -18.03
N PRO A 560 43.13 32.36 -18.79
CA PRO A 560 42.04 32.73 -19.71
C PRO A 560 42.57 33.43 -20.97
N ASN A 561 41.73 33.84 -21.92
CA ASN A 561 41.79 35.12 -22.66
C ASN A 561 40.63 35.16 -23.70
N LYS A 562 39.72 36.08 -23.62
CA LYS A 562 39.62 37.52 -23.90
C LYS A 562 39.69 37.87 -25.41
N ALA A 563 38.64 38.57 -25.80
CA ALA A 563 38.48 39.65 -26.76
C ALA A 563 38.32 39.21 -28.22
N SER A 564 37.48 39.78 -29.02
CA SER A 564 37.00 41.13 -29.19
C SER A 564 35.89 41.17 -30.27
N SER A 565 34.83 41.96 -30.04
CA SER A 565 34.40 43.07 -30.90
C SER A 565 34.09 42.75 -32.37
N SER A 566 32.92 43.09 -32.88
CA SER A 566 32.43 44.40 -33.20
C SER A 566 31.10 44.33 -33.97
N LYS A 567 30.19 45.22 -33.59
CA LYS A 567 29.45 46.20 -34.40
C LYS A 567 28.61 45.76 -35.60
N GLY A 568 27.40 46.26 -35.56
CA GLY A 568 26.66 46.86 -36.65
C GLY A 568 25.24 46.34 -36.73
N ALA A 569 24.26 46.96 -36.25
CA ALA A 569 23.58 48.22 -36.61
C ALA A 569 22.47 47.97 -37.66
N THR A 570 21.29 48.37 -37.21
CA THR A 570 20.19 49.00 -37.96
C THR A 570 19.27 48.16 -38.82
N GLY A 571 17.96 48.29 -38.49
CA GLY A 571 16.93 48.73 -39.39
C GLY A 571 15.63 47.94 -39.27
N ARG A 572 14.67 48.41 -38.52
CA ARG A 572 13.40 49.04 -38.83
C ARG A 572 12.43 48.32 -39.77
N ALA A 573 11.27 48.06 -39.20
CA ALA A 573 9.92 48.29 -39.73
C ALA A 573 9.33 47.24 -40.72
N GLY A 574 8.16 46.78 -40.32
CA GLY A 574 7.11 46.09 -41.06
C GLY A 574 6.16 45.47 -40.08
#